data_d6ccb24ae3a2884aecb5f1bb95e343ef
#
_entry.id   d6ccb24ae3a2884aecb5f1bb95e343ef
#
_cell.length_a   1.000
_cell.length_b   1.000
_cell.length_c   1.000
_cell.angle_alpha   90.00
_cell.angle_beta   90.00
_cell.angle_gamma   90.00
#
_symmetry.space_group_name_H-M   'P 1'
#
loop_
_entity.id
_entity.type
_entity.pdbx_description
1 polymer ?
#
loop_
_entity_poly.entity_id
_entity_poly.type
_entity_poly.pdbx_seq_one_letter_code
_entity_poly.pdbx_strand_id
1 'polypeptide(L)'
;MLTGFRLKGFEFAEMDFMAPAYWQNAVSSEAVDALMTAVRANRHMLRKSVISRALFTGKSVMEVWDLNAPAPLRREIHIPYEEALEKIKEVGKVLDECIPETFDLFVEKGWVEVRQLPGKQNGAFFQGILSLNEPRIFSTYLGSFASMSQQAIMYGHAWHFWLQRGLPAQERKIPRALMEVAGHFFALLLFEEIQAKAASAEEKLEALWQELTFISNYVINMGVRFDFERSFFEERKKGVVSVTKISNLLSEAWQAWYGESTAGVDPYLWINRGQFYKIDDYFYNYPYIFGTVCAYGLSEIRHRMPEVFPKIYSEFLQNSGRMSVDDLFKKFFKVDITQPEFWESGLKAMERKIAVFETEARKYSEKSVPENS
;
A
#
# COMPACT_ATOMS: atom_id res chain seq x y z
N MET A 1 -17.05 -18.93 -3.43
CA MET A 1 -17.12 -18.14 -4.69
C MET A 1 -17.71 -18.97 -5.84
N LEU A 2 -17.03 -19.95 -6.42
CA LEU A 2 -17.54 -20.72 -7.58
C LEU A 2 -18.91 -21.34 -7.36
N THR A 3 -19.17 -21.96 -6.19
CA THR A 3 -20.49 -22.47 -5.83
C THR A 3 -21.53 -21.36 -5.74
N GLY A 4 -21.17 -20.19 -5.21
CA GLY A 4 -22.08 -19.04 -5.13
C GLY A 4 -22.45 -18.50 -6.52
N PHE A 5 -21.56 -18.56 -7.49
CA PHE A 5 -21.85 -18.17 -8.87
C PHE A 5 -22.82 -19.15 -9.53
N ARG A 6 -22.61 -20.45 -9.35
CA ARG A 6 -23.55 -21.48 -9.84
C ARG A 6 -24.96 -21.26 -9.25
N LEU A 7 -25.05 -21.04 -7.94
CA LEU A 7 -26.33 -20.77 -7.28
C LEU A 7 -27.04 -19.49 -7.75
N LYS A 8 -26.28 -18.52 -8.28
CA LYS A 8 -26.81 -17.28 -8.86
C LYS A 8 -27.17 -17.39 -10.35
N GLY A 9 -27.08 -18.58 -10.94
CA GLY A 9 -27.43 -18.81 -12.33
C GLY A 9 -26.35 -18.43 -13.36
N PHE A 10 -25.12 -18.20 -12.90
CA PHE A 10 -23.98 -17.92 -13.80
C PHE A 10 -23.34 -19.19 -14.37
N GLU A 11 -24.05 -20.30 -14.35
CA GLU A 11 -23.55 -21.61 -14.77
C GLU A 11 -23.22 -21.69 -16.26
N PHE A 12 -23.84 -20.83 -17.05
CA PHE A 12 -23.72 -20.80 -18.53
C PHE A 12 -22.94 -19.60 -19.07
N ALA A 13 -22.48 -18.68 -18.21
CA ALA A 13 -21.61 -17.60 -18.61
C ALA A 13 -20.16 -17.99 -18.31
N GLU A 14 -19.28 -17.94 -19.30
CA GLU A 14 -17.83 -17.91 -19.08
C GLU A 14 -17.48 -16.62 -18.32
N MET A 15 -17.74 -16.61 -17.03
CA MET A 15 -17.49 -15.45 -16.20
C MET A 15 -16.07 -15.56 -15.65
N ASP A 16 -15.26 -14.55 -15.92
CA ASP A 16 -13.97 -14.41 -15.25
C ASP A 16 -14.19 -14.39 -13.73
N PHE A 17 -13.47 -15.25 -13.01
CA PHE A 17 -13.55 -15.30 -11.55
C PHE A 17 -13.08 -13.98 -10.89
N MET A 18 -12.40 -13.12 -11.61
CA MET A 18 -12.02 -11.77 -11.20
C MET A 18 -13.15 -10.74 -11.33
N ALA A 19 -14.19 -11.01 -12.14
CA ALA A 19 -15.26 -10.04 -12.42
C ALA A 19 -15.90 -9.43 -11.14
N PRO A 20 -16.19 -10.20 -10.07
CA PRO A 20 -16.69 -9.61 -8.83
C PRO A 20 -15.71 -8.64 -8.16
N ALA A 21 -14.42 -8.90 -8.25
CA ALA A 21 -13.39 -8.02 -7.68
C ALA A 21 -13.31 -6.70 -8.45
N TYR A 22 -13.40 -6.72 -9.77
CA TYR A 22 -13.48 -5.51 -10.60
C TYR A 22 -14.73 -4.70 -10.27
N TRP A 23 -15.88 -5.37 -10.17
CA TRP A 23 -17.14 -4.71 -9.84
C TRP A 23 -17.13 -4.11 -8.41
N GLN A 24 -16.60 -4.84 -7.41
CA GLN A 24 -16.49 -4.34 -6.03
C GLN A 24 -15.61 -3.09 -5.94
N ASN A 25 -14.58 -3.00 -6.76
CA ASN A 25 -13.64 -1.90 -6.80
C ASN A 25 -14.00 -0.82 -7.83
N ALA A 26 -15.11 -0.98 -8.56
CA ALA A 26 -15.55 -0.05 -9.60
C ALA A 26 -14.45 0.31 -10.62
N VAL A 27 -13.58 -0.65 -10.95
CA VAL A 27 -12.43 -0.51 -11.87
C VAL A 27 -12.57 -1.51 -13.01
N SER A 28 -12.18 -1.12 -14.22
CA SER A 28 -12.20 -2.01 -15.38
C SER A 28 -11.14 -3.12 -15.29
N SER A 29 -11.38 -4.24 -15.96
CA SER A 29 -10.38 -5.30 -16.15
C SER A 29 -9.16 -4.77 -16.87
N GLU A 30 -9.36 -3.93 -17.89
CA GLU A 30 -8.31 -3.31 -18.71
C GLU A 30 -7.36 -2.46 -17.86
N ALA A 31 -7.88 -1.68 -16.90
CA ALA A 31 -7.05 -0.89 -16.00
C ALA A 31 -6.21 -1.77 -15.06
N VAL A 32 -6.79 -2.83 -14.52
CA VAL A 32 -6.05 -3.78 -13.67
C VAL A 32 -5.02 -4.56 -14.49
N ASP A 33 -5.34 -4.94 -15.70
CA ASP A 33 -4.41 -5.64 -16.60
C ASP A 33 -3.25 -4.74 -17.04
N ALA A 34 -3.50 -3.46 -17.32
CA ALA A 34 -2.46 -2.47 -17.61
C ALA A 34 -1.51 -2.29 -16.42
N LEU A 35 -2.07 -2.10 -15.21
CA LEU A 35 -1.29 -2.04 -13.98
C LEU A 35 -0.41 -3.28 -13.81
N MET A 36 -1.03 -4.48 -13.83
CA MET A 36 -0.31 -5.72 -13.55
C MET A 36 0.73 -6.06 -14.60
N THR A 37 0.48 -5.68 -15.87
CA THR A 37 1.45 -5.80 -16.95
C THR A 37 2.66 -4.90 -16.70
N ALA A 38 2.44 -3.62 -16.39
CA ALA A 38 3.52 -2.69 -16.09
C ALA A 38 4.34 -3.14 -14.87
N VAL A 39 3.69 -3.56 -13.78
CA VAL A 39 4.38 -4.00 -12.57
C VAL A 39 5.18 -5.29 -12.82
N ARG A 40 4.62 -6.27 -13.53
CA ARG A 40 5.33 -7.51 -13.87
C ARG A 40 6.54 -7.28 -14.76
N ALA A 41 6.44 -6.37 -15.73
CA ALA A 41 7.57 -5.98 -16.58
C ALA A 41 8.72 -5.34 -15.77
N ASN A 42 8.40 -4.66 -14.68
CA ASN A 42 9.36 -3.95 -13.81
C ASN A 42 9.79 -4.73 -12.56
N ARG A 43 9.48 -6.03 -12.44
CA ARG A 43 9.85 -6.83 -11.25
C ARG A 43 11.35 -6.79 -10.94
N HIS A 44 12.21 -6.79 -11.94
CA HIS A 44 13.66 -6.71 -11.76
C HIS A 44 14.09 -5.41 -11.06
N MET A 45 13.45 -4.29 -11.42
CA MET A 45 13.68 -3.00 -10.75
C MET A 45 13.13 -3.02 -9.32
N LEU A 46 11.92 -3.52 -9.12
CA LEU A 46 11.28 -3.60 -7.80
C LEU A 46 12.09 -4.47 -6.81
N ARG A 47 12.68 -5.58 -7.27
CA ARG A 47 13.59 -6.43 -6.46
C ARG A 47 14.77 -5.66 -5.87
N LYS A 48 15.23 -4.60 -6.53
CA LYS A 48 16.30 -3.75 -5.99
C LYS A 48 15.91 -3.14 -4.65
N SER A 49 14.62 -2.90 -4.38
CA SER A 49 14.19 -2.43 -3.05
C SER A 49 14.53 -3.42 -1.93
N VAL A 50 14.59 -4.71 -2.22
CA VAL A 50 14.96 -5.77 -1.29
C VAL A 50 16.49 -5.96 -1.29
N ILE A 51 17.10 -6.05 -2.48
CA ILE A 51 18.54 -6.28 -2.66
C ILE A 51 19.36 -5.16 -2.01
N SER A 52 18.99 -3.90 -2.24
CA SER A 52 19.70 -2.75 -1.69
C SER A 52 19.65 -2.72 -0.16
N ARG A 53 18.52 -3.13 0.43
CA ARG A 53 18.41 -3.31 1.89
C ARG A 53 19.27 -4.47 2.39
N ALA A 54 19.30 -5.61 1.69
CA ALA A 54 20.18 -6.73 2.04
C ALA A 54 21.64 -6.30 2.01
N LEU A 55 22.09 -5.63 0.95
CA LEU A 55 23.47 -5.11 0.83
C LEU A 55 23.84 -4.15 1.95
N PHE A 56 22.91 -3.27 2.37
CA PHE A 56 23.12 -2.37 3.50
C PHE A 56 23.31 -3.11 4.83
N THR A 57 22.71 -4.31 5.00
CA THR A 57 22.94 -5.17 6.16
C THR A 57 24.21 -6.04 6.05
N GLY A 58 24.99 -5.90 4.98
CA GLY A 58 26.15 -6.74 4.71
C GLY A 58 25.83 -8.15 4.15
N LYS A 59 24.60 -8.38 3.70
CA LYS A 59 24.13 -9.63 3.11
C LYS A 59 23.98 -9.49 1.59
N SER A 60 24.19 -10.59 0.86
CA SER A 60 23.94 -10.62 -0.60
C SER A 60 22.45 -10.77 -0.95
N VAL A 61 21.67 -11.39 -0.07
CA VAL A 61 20.24 -11.63 -0.20
C VAL A 61 19.53 -11.40 1.13
N MET A 62 18.25 -11.07 1.08
CA MET A 62 17.44 -10.88 2.27
C MET A 62 16.83 -12.22 2.72
N GLU A 63 16.94 -12.54 4.00
CA GLU A 63 16.19 -13.67 4.56
C GLU A 63 14.69 -13.34 4.61
N VAL A 64 13.85 -14.36 4.42
CA VAL A 64 12.39 -14.18 4.38
C VAL A 64 11.85 -13.52 5.66
N TRP A 65 12.42 -13.85 6.82
CA TRP A 65 12.05 -13.29 8.12
C TRP A 65 12.61 -11.88 8.37
N ASP A 66 13.60 -11.43 7.59
CA ASP A 66 14.19 -10.10 7.70
C ASP A 66 13.49 -9.06 6.78
N LEU A 67 12.55 -9.48 5.95
CA LEU A 67 11.87 -8.58 4.99
C LEU A 67 11.22 -7.35 5.65
N ASN A 68 10.80 -7.48 6.90
CA ASN A 68 10.18 -6.40 7.69
C ASN A 68 11.05 -5.96 8.88
N ALA A 69 12.31 -6.35 8.92
CA ALA A 69 13.22 -5.90 9.95
C ALA A 69 13.43 -4.37 9.87
N PRO A 70 13.63 -3.68 11.01
CA PRO A 70 14.00 -2.26 11.02
C PRO A 70 15.36 -2.04 10.38
N ALA A 71 15.67 -0.80 10.01
CA ALA A 71 16.99 -0.46 9.50
C ALA A 71 18.07 -0.72 10.57
N PRO A 72 19.21 -1.32 10.20
CA PRO A 72 20.29 -1.64 11.14
C PRO A 72 21.15 -0.39 11.44
N LEU A 73 20.52 0.65 12.00
CA LEU A 73 21.18 1.90 12.34
C LEU A 73 21.77 1.87 13.76
N ARG A 74 22.74 2.74 14.02
CA ARG A 74 23.42 2.80 15.33
C ARG A 74 22.52 3.30 16.45
N ARG A 75 21.52 4.12 16.11
CA ARG A 75 20.56 4.71 17.06
C ARG A 75 19.17 4.16 16.76
N GLU A 76 18.54 3.61 17.77
CA GLU A 76 17.11 3.31 17.72
C GLU A 76 16.33 4.62 17.74
N ILE A 77 15.42 4.77 16.77
CA ILE A 77 14.56 5.94 16.66
C ILE A 77 13.20 5.57 17.27
N HIS A 78 12.85 6.24 18.34
CA HIS A 78 11.55 6.12 18.97
C HIS A 78 10.77 7.43 18.79
N ILE A 79 9.58 7.33 18.18
CA ILE A 79 8.70 8.47 17.87
C ILE A 79 7.44 8.32 18.71
N PRO A 80 7.19 9.20 19.70
CA PRO A 80 5.93 9.24 20.43
C PRO A 80 4.73 9.41 19.49
N TYR A 81 3.57 8.88 19.89
CA TYR A 81 2.37 8.95 19.03
C TYR A 81 1.97 10.40 18.72
N GLU A 82 2.05 11.27 19.70
CA GLU A 82 1.72 12.70 19.58
C GLU A 82 2.62 13.38 18.53
N GLU A 83 3.91 13.08 18.54
CA GLU A 83 4.85 13.59 17.53
C GLU A 83 4.53 13.03 16.14
N ALA A 84 4.22 11.74 16.05
CA ALA A 84 3.81 11.11 14.78
C ALA A 84 2.53 11.75 14.23
N LEU A 85 1.56 12.03 15.11
CA LEU A 85 0.31 12.67 14.72
C LEU A 85 0.55 14.09 14.17
N GLU A 86 1.40 14.88 14.84
CA GLU A 86 1.75 16.23 14.35
C GLU A 86 2.41 16.17 12.96
N LYS A 87 3.34 15.25 12.74
CA LYS A 87 3.94 15.04 11.39
C LYS A 87 2.87 14.67 10.36
N ILE A 88 1.93 13.78 10.69
CA ILE A 88 0.85 13.37 9.81
C ILE A 88 -0.11 14.54 9.50
N LYS A 89 -0.41 15.37 10.48
CA LYS A 89 -1.22 16.59 10.30
C LYS A 89 -0.52 17.59 9.38
N GLU A 90 0.78 17.80 9.58
CA GLU A 90 1.57 18.72 8.76
C GLU A 90 1.61 18.29 7.29
N VAL A 91 1.86 17.01 7.00
CA VAL A 91 1.85 16.51 5.62
C VAL A 91 0.46 16.53 5.00
N GLY A 92 -0.58 16.29 5.80
CA GLY A 92 -1.97 16.37 5.33
C GLY A 92 -2.38 17.79 4.95
N LYS A 93 -1.86 18.79 5.64
CA LYS A 93 -2.13 20.21 5.37
C LYS A 93 -1.77 20.63 3.93
N VAL A 94 -0.84 19.93 3.29
CA VAL A 94 -0.49 20.14 1.88
C VAL A 94 -1.68 19.81 0.95
N LEU A 95 -2.59 18.95 1.39
CA LEU A 95 -3.78 18.54 0.64
C LEU A 95 -5.02 19.38 1.00
N ASP A 96 -5.17 19.74 2.26
CA ASP A 96 -6.27 20.56 2.75
C ASP A 96 -5.89 21.19 4.08
N GLU A 97 -6.02 22.50 4.20
CA GLU A 97 -5.70 23.25 5.42
C GLU A 97 -6.55 22.85 6.63
N CYS A 98 -7.73 22.25 6.41
CA CYS A 98 -8.62 21.76 7.47
C CYS A 98 -8.21 20.40 8.06
N ILE A 99 -7.22 19.71 7.48
CA ILE A 99 -6.82 18.36 7.94
C ILE A 99 -6.34 18.36 9.40
N PRO A 100 -5.47 19.27 9.85
CA PRO A 100 -5.03 19.27 11.24
C PRO A 100 -6.20 19.32 12.25
N GLU A 101 -7.11 20.27 12.09
CA GLU A 101 -8.29 20.40 12.95
C GLU A 101 -9.21 19.20 12.88
N THR A 102 -9.36 18.60 11.67
CA THR A 102 -10.17 17.40 11.46
C THR A 102 -9.55 16.19 12.19
N PHE A 103 -8.23 16.03 12.16
CA PHE A 103 -7.58 14.92 12.85
C PHE A 103 -7.58 15.10 14.37
N ASP A 104 -7.46 16.34 14.86
CA ASP A 104 -7.66 16.64 16.28
C ASP A 104 -9.08 16.29 16.73
N LEU A 105 -10.09 16.62 15.93
CA LEU A 105 -11.47 16.22 16.18
C LEU A 105 -11.60 14.68 16.30
N PHE A 106 -10.95 13.90 15.43
CA PHE A 106 -11.02 12.43 15.50
C PHE A 106 -10.46 11.90 16.82
N VAL A 107 -9.37 12.49 17.30
CA VAL A 107 -8.75 12.12 18.60
C VAL A 107 -9.64 12.56 19.76
N GLU A 108 -10.12 13.81 19.75
CA GLU A 108 -10.99 14.36 20.81
C GLU A 108 -12.27 13.54 20.97
N LYS A 109 -12.88 13.10 19.85
CA LYS A 109 -14.08 12.25 19.86
C LYS A 109 -13.81 10.80 20.29
N GLY A 110 -12.55 10.42 20.53
CA GLY A 110 -12.18 9.04 20.86
C GLY A 110 -12.40 8.07 19.69
N TRP A 111 -12.30 8.54 18.45
CA TRP A 111 -12.44 7.71 17.26
C TRP A 111 -11.13 7.01 16.86
N VAL A 112 -10.06 7.29 17.59
CA VAL A 112 -8.72 6.76 17.32
C VAL A 112 -8.24 5.98 18.56
N GLU A 113 -8.01 4.68 18.39
CA GLU A 113 -7.48 3.79 19.43
C GLU A 113 -6.09 3.26 19.00
N VAL A 114 -5.03 3.70 19.68
CA VAL A 114 -3.64 3.39 19.30
C VAL A 114 -2.83 2.68 20.40
N ARG A 115 -3.42 2.50 21.59
CA ARG A 115 -2.70 1.99 22.77
C ARG A 115 -2.27 0.53 22.59
N GLN A 116 -1.16 0.20 23.24
CA GLN A 116 -0.73 -1.19 23.41
C GLN A 116 -1.49 -1.78 24.62
N LEU A 117 -2.35 -2.75 24.36
CA LEU A 117 -3.16 -3.39 25.40
C LEU A 117 -2.94 -4.91 25.38
N PRO A 118 -2.94 -5.58 26.54
CA PRO A 118 -2.87 -7.04 26.62
C PRO A 118 -4.00 -7.68 25.80
N GLY A 119 -3.66 -8.66 24.95
CA GLY A 119 -4.60 -9.35 24.09
C GLY A 119 -5.06 -8.59 22.84
N LYS A 120 -4.63 -7.32 22.66
CA LYS A 120 -4.88 -6.57 21.44
C LYS A 120 -3.97 -7.09 20.32
N GLN A 121 -4.56 -7.42 19.16
CA GLN A 121 -3.79 -7.85 17.99
C GLN A 121 -2.96 -6.70 17.43
N ASN A 122 -1.74 -7.01 16.97
CA ASN A 122 -0.93 -6.07 16.22
C ASN A 122 -1.54 -5.79 14.84
N GLY A 123 -1.29 -4.59 14.34
CA GLY A 123 -1.79 -4.15 13.06
C GLY A 123 -2.66 -2.90 13.17
N ALA A 124 -3.25 -2.52 12.07
CA ALA A 124 -4.18 -1.40 11.99
C ALA A 124 -5.33 -1.70 11.04
N PHE A 125 -6.49 -1.16 11.33
CA PHE A 125 -7.60 -1.11 10.40
C PHE A 125 -8.40 0.18 10.58
N PHE A 126 -9.05 0.55 9.50
CA PHE A 126 -9.99 1.65 9.44
C PHE A 126 -11.41 1.11 9.23
N GLN A 127 -12.39 1.73 9.90
CA GLN A 127 -13.80 1.44 9.71
C GLN A 127 -14.62 2.73 9.69
N GLY A 128 -15.24 3.05 8.56
CA GLY A 128 -16.22 4.12 8.46
C GLY A 128 -17.61 3.66 8.93
N ILE A 129 -18.21 4.36 9.90
CA ILE A 129 -19.57 4.12 10.36
C ILE A 129 -20.50 5.12 9.66
N LEU A 130 -21.06 4.70 8.52
CA LEU A 130 -21.86 5.59 7.64
C LEU A 130 -23.03 6.26 8.35
N SER A 131 -23.75 5.53 9.22
CA SER A 131 -24.94 6.04 9.93
C SER A 131 -24.61 7.15 10.94
N LEU A 132 -23.38 7.18 11.45
CA LEU A 132 -22.93 8.15 12.45
C LEU A 132 -21.97 9.21 11.86
N ASN A 133 -21.53 9.05 10.62
CA ASN A 133 -20.45 9.85 10.01
C ASN A 133 -19.13 9.78 10.80
N GLU A 134 -18.83 8.63 11.42
CA GLU A 134 -17.66 8.48 12.27
C GLU A 134 -16.59 7.62 11.61
N PRO A 135 -15.40 8.14 11.34
CA PRO A 135 -14.22 7.34 11.03
C PRO A 135 -13.68 6.69 12.30
N ARG A 136 -13.43 5.39 12.28
CA ARG A 136 -12.83 4.67 13.40
C ARG A 136 -11.47 4.11 12.98
N ILE A 137 -10.43 4.52 13.67
CA ILE A 137 -9.08 4.01 13.51
C ILE A 137 -8.75 3.14 14.71
N PHE A 138 -8.33 1.92 14.46
CA PHE A 138 -7.83 0.99 15.46
C PHE A 138 -6.46 0.49 15.04
N SER A 139 -5.47 0.69 15.90
CA SER A 139 -4.09 0.24 15.66
C SER A 139 -3.36 -0.02 16.97
N THR A 140 -2.22 -0.72 16.88
CA THR A 140 -1.25 -0.82 17.96
C THR A 140 -0.02 -0.03 17.55
N TYR A 141 0.14 1.17 18.15
CA TYR A 141 1.27 2.04 17.84
C TYR A 141 2.50 1.63 18.65
N LEU A 142 3.63 1.41 17.97
CA LEU A 142 4.85 0.86 18.58
C LEU A 142 6.02 1.86 18.66
N GLY A 143 5.81 3.12 18.28
CA GLY A 143 6.85 4.14 18.33
C GLY A 143 7.90 4.05 17.22
N SER A 144 7.68 3.24 16.19
CA SER A 144 8.60 3.08 15.06
C SER A 144 8.14 3.83 13.81
N PHE A 145 9.05 4.07 12.85
CA PHE A 145 8.68 4.59 11.53
C PHE A 145 7.64 3.72 10.83
N ALA A 146 7.73 2.40 10.97
CA ALA A 146 6.73 1.47 10.43
C ALA A 146 5.34 1.74 11.01
N SER A 147 5.22 1.92 12.33
CA SER A 147 3.95 2.23 12.96
C SER A 147 3.44 3.64 12.63
N MET A 148 4.34 4.62 12.46
CA MET A 148 3.98 5.97 12.03
C MET A 148 3.47 5.98 10.58
N SER A 149 4.12 5.29 9.65
CA SER A 149 3.64 5.19 8.26
C SER A 149 2.30 4.46 8.17
N GLN A 150 2.09 3.45 9.03
CA GLN A 150 0.79 2.77 9.13
C GLN A 150 -0.30 3.71 9.65
N GLN A 151 0.01 4.61 10.62
CA GLN A 151 -0.94 5.64 11.04
C GLN A 151 -1.27 6.60 9.89
N ALA A 152 -0.29 7.05 9.11
CA ALA A 152 -0.54 7.90 7.96
C ALA A 152 -1.53 7.26 6.98
N ILE A 153 -1.40 5.95 6.70
CA ILE A 153 -2.37 5.20 5.89
C ILE A 153 -3.77 5.27 6.49
N MET A 154 -3.90 5.01 7.79
CA MET A 154 -5.20 5.01 8.47
C MET A 154 -5.85 6.40 8.48
N TYR A 155 -5.07 7.46 8.71
CA TYR A 155 -5.56 8.83 8.62
C TYR A 155 -5.94 9.22 7.19
N GLY A 156 -5.23 8.74 6.17
CA GLY A 156 -5.61 8.90 4.78
C GLY A 156 -6.94 8.24 4.45
N HIS A 157 -7.20 7.03 4.96
CA HIS A 157 -8.50 6.36 4.85
C HIS A 157 -9.61 7.16 5.56
N ALA A 158 -9.34 7.64 6.77
CA ALA A 158 -10.28 8.42 7.56
C ALA A 158 -10.61 9.76 6.89
N TRP A 159 -9.61 10.42 6.31
CA TRP A 159 -9.80 11.63 5.53
C TRP A 159 -10.66 11.40 4.29
N HIS A 160 -10.39 10.36 3.54
CA HIS A 160 -11.21 10.00 2.38
C HIS A 160 -12.69 9.79 2.76
N PHE A 161 -12.95 9.04 3.83
CA PHE A 161 -14.29 8.86 4.35
C PHE A 161 -14.94 10.19 4.79
N TRP A 162 -14.17 11.03 5.48
CA TRP A 162 -14.64 12.32 6.00
C TRP A 162 -15.01 13.31 4.90
N LEU A 163 -14.30 13.32 3.78
CA LEU A 163 -14.62 14.15 2.61
C LEU A 163 -16.02 13.86 2.06
N GLN A 164 -16.52 12.65 2.22
CA GLN A 164 -17.83 12.23 1.71
C GLN A 164 -18.98 12.48 2.71
N ARG A 165 -18.73 12.98 3.92
CA ARG A 165 -19.74 13.06 5.00
C ARG A 165 -20.99 13.87 4.65
N GLY A 166 -20.91 14.79 3.70
CA GLY A 166 -22.03 15.59 3.22
C GLY A 166 -22.83 14.98 2.05
N LEU A 167 -22.40 13.81 1.55
CA LEU A 167 -23.06 13.13 0.44
C LEU A 167 -24.17 12.19 0.93
N PRO A 168 -25.19 11.91 0.10
CA PRO A 168 -26.17 10.85 0.37
C PRO A 168 -25.47 9.51 0.58
N ALA A 169 -26.02 8.66 1.47
CA ALA A 169 -25.41 7.39 1.84
C ALA A 169 -25.10 6.46 0.64
N GLN A 170 -25.94 6.50 -0.39
CA GLN A 170 -25.80 5.70 -1.62
C GLN A 170 -24.56 6.10 -2.44
N GLU A 171 -24.09 7.34 -2.30
CA GLU A 171 -22.95 7.90 -3.03
C GLU A 171 -21.63 7.79 -2.25
N ARG A 172 -21.67 7.26 -1.03
CA ARG A 172 -20.54 7.18 -0.09
C ARG A 172 -19.82 5.84 -0.08
N LYS A 173 -20.03 5.01 -1.09
CA LYS A 173 -19.32 3.75 -1.23
C LYS A 173 -17.90 4.02 -1.74
N ILE A 174 -16.91 3.84 -0.89
CA ILE A 174 -15.50 3.94 -1.29
C ILE A 174 -15.03 2.57 -1.80
N PRO A 175 -14.65 2.45 -3.09
CA PRO A 175 -13.97 1.25 -3.58
C PRO A 175 -12.64 1.05 -2.84
N ARG A 176 -12.28 -0.20 -2.51
CA ARG A 176 -11.04 -0.47 -1.77
C ARG A 176 -9.81 0.07 -2.52
N ALA A 177 -9.74 -0.10 -3.83
CA ALA A 177 -8.64 0.43 -4.64
C ALA A 177 -8.41 1.93 -4.39
N LEU A 178 -9.47 2.74 -4.31
CA LEU A 178 -9.35 4.17 -4.01
C LEU A 178 -9.12 4.48 -2.53
N MET A 179 -9.58 3.61 -1.62
CA MET A 179 -9.24 3.72 -0.21
C MET A 179 -7.73 3.55 -0.02
N GLU A 180 -7.13 2.54 -0.66
CA GLU A 180 -5.68 2.34 -0.60
C GLU A 180 -4.90 3.46 -1.30
N VAL A 181 -5.43 4.06 -2.38
CA VAL A 181 -4.83 5.27 -2.98
C VAL A 181 -4.72 6.40 -1.95
N ALA A 182 -5.78 6.70 -1.21
CA ALA A 182 -5.77 7.76 -0.23
C ALA A 182 -4.79 7.47 0.92
N GLY A 183 -4.81 6.26 1.46
CA GLY A 183 -3.91 5.85 2.54
C GLY A 183 -2.45 5.86 2.13
N HIS A 184 -2.14 5.24 1.00
CA HIS A 184 -0.76 5.15 0.51
C HIS A 184 -0.21 6.51 0.07
N PHE A 185 -1.05 7.41 -0.41
CA PHE A 185 -0.64 8.76 -0.74
C PHE A 185 -0.23 9.56 0.52
N PHE A 186 -0.97 9.42 1.63
CA PHE A 186 -0.58 10.00 2.92
C PHE A 186 0.77 9.44 3.42
N ALA A 187 0.98 8.13 3.32
CA ALA A 187 2.26 7.53 3.69
C ALA A 187 3.40 8.07 2.82
N LEU A 188 3.17 8.23 1.52
CA LEU A 188 4.16 8.78 0.59
C LEU A 188 4.51 10.23 0.93
N LEU A 189 3.52 11.08 1.20
CA LEU A 189 3.76 12.46 1.67
C LEU A 189 4.59 12.50 2.94
N LEU A 190 4.31 11.58 3.89
CA LEU A 190 5.09 11.47 5.12
C LEU A 190 6.55 11.08 4.84
N PHE A 191 6.80 10.10 3.96
CA PHE A 191 8.17 9.73 3.57
C PHE A 191 8.90 10.89 2.91
N GLU A 192 8.27 11.61 1.98
CA GLU A 192 8.85 12.76 1.31
C GLU A 192 9.23 13.86 2.30
N GLU A 193 8.35 14.18 3.23
CA GLU A 193 8.56 15.22 4.23
C GLU A 193 9.71 14.90 5.19
N ILE A 194 9.74 13.66 5.73
CA ILE A 194 10.79 13.25 6.64
C ILE A 194 12.15 13.21 5.92
N GLN A 195 12.19 12.69 4.69
CA GLN A 195 13.43 12.69 3.90
C GLN A 195 13.94 14.09 3.59
N ALA A 196 13.05 15.05 3.36
CA ALA A 196 13.38 16.44 3.06
C ALA A 196 13.87 17.21 4.31
N LYS A 197 13.27 16.95 5.48
CA LYS A 197 13.53 17.66 6.74
C LYS A 197 14.38 16.87 7.74
N ALA A 198 14.93 15.71 7.36
CA ALA A 198 15.72 14.86 8.25
C ALA A 198 16.84 15.63 8.94
N ALA A 199 16.89 15.59 10.27
CA ALA A 199 17.90 16.24 11.08
C ALA A 199 19.24 15.49 11.08
N SER A 200 19.22 14.20 10.71
CA SER A 200 20.41 13.35 10.67
C SER A 200 20.38 12.41 9.45
N ALA A 201 21.55 11.84 9.11
CA ALA A 201 21.66 10.82 8.08
C ALA A 201 20.91 9.54 8.47
N GLU A 202 20.88 9.21 9.76
CA GLU A 202 20.14 8.08 10.31
C GLU A 202 18.63 8.23 10.10
N GLU A 203 18.08 9.40 10.42
CA GLU A 203 16.65 9.68 10.23
C GLU A 203 16.25 9.58 8.75
N LYS A 204 17.07 10.13 7.86
CA LYS A 204 16.85 10.04 6.43
C LYS A 204 16.90 8.60 5.92
N LEU A 205 17.89 7.83 6.37
CA LEU A 205 18.05 6.43 5.99
C LEU A 205 16.91 5.55 6.52
N GLU A 206 16.46 5.78 7.76
CA GLU A 206 15.33 5.06 8.32
C GLU A 206 14.06 5.31 7.50
N ALA A 207 13.78 6.56 7.14
CA ALA A 207 12.63 6.90 6.29
C ALA A 207 12.72 6.25 4.91
N LEU A 208 13.91 6.27 4.27
CA LEU A 208 14.15 5.60 3.00
C LEU A 208 14.04 4.08 3.10
N TRP A 209 14.59 3.47 4.16
CA TRP A 209 14.46 2.04 4.44
C TRP A 209 12.99 1.64 4.55
N GLN A 210 12.22 2.41 5.29
CA GLN A 210 10.81 2.16 5.48
C GLN A 210 10.02 2.34 4.18
N GLU A 211 10.38 3.32 3.33
CA GLU A 211 9.77 3.49 2.01
C GLU A 211 10.09 2.29 1.09
N LEU A 212 11.32 1.76 1.09
CA LEU A 212 11.66 0.56 0.33
C LEU A 212 10.93 -0.68 0.88
N THR A 213 10.76 -0.78 2.20
CA THR A 213 9.96 -1.81 2.84
C THR A 213 8.50 -1.73 2.41
N PHE A 214 7.96 -0.52 2.35
CA PHE A 214 6.61 -0.23 1.86
C PHE A 214 6.43 -0.69 0.40
N ILE A 215 7.36 -0.32 -0.51
CA ILE A 215 7.34 -0.77 -1.90
C ILE A 215 7.37 -2.31 -1.97
N SER A 216 8.28 -2.97 -1.24
CA SER A 216 8.38 -4.42 -1.28
C SER A 216 7.14 -5.12 -0.73
N ASN A 217 6.53 -4.59 0.32
CA ASN A 217 5.33 -5.17 0.93
C ASN A 217 4.10 -4.99 0.06
N TYR A 218 3.85 -3.77 -0.42
CA TYR A 218 2.61 -3.43 -1.10
C TYR A 218 2.64 -3.65 -2.62
N VAL A 219 3.82 -3.87 -3.21
CA VAL A 219 3.91 -4.21 -4.63
C VAL A 219 4.41 -5.64 -4.82
N ILE A 220 5.59 -6.01 -4.27
CA ILE A 220 6.14 -7.35 -4.51
C ILE A 220 5.34 -8.43 -3.76
N ASN A 221 5.17 -8.29 -2.43
CA ASN A 221 4.49 -9.30 -1.62
C ASN A 221 3.00 -9.43 -1.99
N MET A 222 2.32 -8.29 -2.28
CA MET A 222 0.94 -8.34 -2.77
C MET A 222 0.85 -8.94 -4.17
N GLY A 223 1.88 -8.75 -5.00
CA GLY A 223 2.00 -9.42 -6.30
C GLY A 223 2.11 -10.94 -6.16
N VAL A 224 2.91 -11.44 -5.22
CA VAL A 224 2.98 -12.87 -4.87
C VAL A 224 1.59 -13.39 -4.54
N ARG A 225 0.88 -12.70 -3.63
CA ARG A 225 -0.45 -13.13 -3.17
C ARG A 225 -1.48 -13.10 -4.28
N PHE A 226 -1.45 -12.09 -5.13
CA PHE A 226 -2.37 -11.97 -6.25
C PHE A 226 -2.16 -13.07 -7.30
N ASP A 227 -0.92 -13.33 -7.71
CA ASP A 227 -0.62 -14.39 -8.68
C ASP A 227 -0.87 -15.79 -8.09
N PHE A 228 -0.54 -16.01 -6.81
CA PHE A 228 -0.91 -17.22 -6.09
C PHE A 228 -2.42 -17.45 -6.09
N GLU A 229 -3.21 -16.43 -5.72
CA GLU A 229 -4.66 -16.53 -5.64
C GLU A 229 -5.26 -16.85 -7.01
N ARG A 230 -4.83 -16.18 -8.07
CA ARG A 230 -5.25 -16.48 -9.45
C ARG A 230 -4.92 -17.92 -9.83
N SER A 231 -3.70 -18.37 -9.61
CA SER A 231 -3.27 -19.74 -9.91
C SER A 231 -4.06 -20.78 -9.12
N PHE A 232 -4.37 -20.49 -7.86
CA PHE A 232 -5.21 -21.34 -7.02
C PHE A 232 -6.64 -21.46 -7.59
N PHE A 233 -7.25 -20.35 -8.03
CA PHE A 233 -8.57 -20.39 -8.66
C PHE A 233 -8.58 -21.19 -9.94
N GLU A 234 -7.57 -21.07 -10.81
CA GLU A 234 -7.46 -21.87 -12.03
C GLU A 234 -7.34 -23.37 -11.73
N GLU A 235 -6.53 -23.77 -10.75
CA GLU A 235 -6.44 -25.18 -10.36
C GLU A 235 -7.75 -25.66 -9.69
N ARG A 236 -8.38 -24.81 -8.89
CA ARG A 236 -9.65 -25.15 -8.19
C ARG A 236 -10.82 -25.38 -9.12
N LYS A 237 -10.86 -24.76 -10.30
CA LYS A 237 -11.83 -25.08 -11.37
C LYS A 237 -11.76 -26.54 -11.80
N LYS A 238 -10.57 -27.14 -11.79
CA LYS A 238 -10.31 -28.54 -12.20
C LYS A 238 -10.69 -29.55 -11.14
N GLY A 239 -10.83 -29.14 -9.86
CA GLY A 239 -11.19 -30.03 -8.75
C GLY A 239 -10.59 -29.62 -7.40
N VAL A 240 -10.49 -30.58 -6.49
CA VAL A 240 -9.88 -30.38 -5.16
C VAL A 240 -8.36 -30.21 -5.32
N VAL A 241 -7.82 -29.18 -4.69
CA VAL A 241 -6.38 -28.88 -4.71
C VAL A 241 -5.75 -29.38 -3.40
N SER A 242 -4.69 -30.20 -3.49
CA SER A 242 -3.97 -30.71 -2.33
C SER A 242 -3.13 -29.62 -1.68
N VAL A 243 -2.83 -29.79 -0.37
CA VAL A 243 -1.95 -28.89 0.40
C VAL A 243 -0.59 -28.70 -0.29
N THR A 244 0.01 -29.79 -0.76
CA THR A 244 1.29 -29.75 -1.49
C THR A 244 1.17 -28.89 -2.76
N LYS A 245 0.10 -29.04 -3.53
CA LYS A 245 -0.11 -28.22 -4.75
C LYS A 245 -0.31 -26.74 -4.38
N ILE A 246 -1.06 -26.44 -3.31
CA ILE A 246 -1.25 -25.05 -2.85
C ILE A 246 0.10 -24.42 -2.48
N SER A 247 0.93 -25.13 -1.69
CA SER A 247 2.26 -24.65 -1.30
C SER A 247 3.20 -24.46 -2.50
N ASN A 248 3.11 -25.34 -3.50
CA ASN A 248 3.88 -25.20 -4.74
C ASN A 248 3.47 -23.97 -5.54
N LEU A 249 2.15 -23.72 -5.70
CA LEU A 249 1.64 -22.51 -6.37
C LEU A 249 2.12 -21.23 -5.69
N LEU A 250 2.15 -21.22 -4.36
CA LEU A 250 2.69 -20.07 -3.61
C LEU A 250 4.20 -19.92 -3.83
N SER A 251 4.96 -21.02 -3.80
CA SER A 251 6.39 -20.99 -4.03
C SER A 251 6.75 -20.52 -5.44
N GLU A 252 5.99 -20.94 -6.44
CA GLU A 252 6.13 -20.48 -7.85
C GLU A 252 5.86 -18.97 -7.96
N ALA A 253 4.78 -18.48 -7.33
CA ALA A 253 4.48 -17.06 -7.30
C ALA A 253 5.57 -16.26 -6.58
N TRP A 254 6.06 -16.77 -5.42
CA TRP A 254 7.16 -16.14 -4.69
C TRP A 254 8.41 -16.01 -5.54
N GLN A 255 8.84 -17.10 -6.17
CA GLN A 255 10.01 -17.10 -7.05
C GLN A 255 9.82 -16.14 -8.25
N ALA A 256 8.63 -16.06 -8.82
CA ALA A 256 8.34 -15.15 -9.92
C ALA A 256 8.46 -13.66 -9.52
N TRP A 257 8.15 -13.31 -8.26
CA TRP A 257 8.18 -11.94 -7.76
C TRP A 257 9.49 -11.57 -7.09
N TYR A 258 9.94 -12.33 -6.11
CA TYR A 258 11.18 -12.06 -5.38
C TYR A 258 12.44 -12.55 -6.10
N GLY A 259 12.36 -13.66 -6.86
CA GLY A 259 13.51 -14.23 -7.55
C GLY A 259 14.67 -14.51 -6.59
N GLU A 260 15.83 -14.00 -6.93
CA GLU A 260 17.08 -14.16 -6.16
C GLU A 260 17.23 -13.10 -5.05
N SER A 261 16.26 -12.22 -4.86
CA SER A 261 16.34 -11.17 -3.82
C SER A 261 16.11 -11.69 -2.40
N THR A 262 15.54 -12.91 -2.26
CA THR A 262 15.34 -13.56 -0.95
C THR A 262 15.99 -14.93 -0.90
N ALA A 263 16.53 -15.30 0.28
CA ALA A 263 17.02 -16.63 0.58
C ALA A 263 15.85 -17.53 1.01
N GLY A 264 15.25 -18.21 0.04
CA GLY A 264 14.15 -19.12 0.28
C GLY A 264 12.76 -18.51 0.10
N VAL A 265 11.76 -19.26 0.52
CA VAL A 265 10.32 -18.95 0.40
C VAL A 265 9.60 -19.43 1.65
N ASP A 266 8.51 -18.76 2.02
CA ASP A 266 7.54 -19.29 2.99
C ASP A 266 6.40 -20.00 2.24
N PRO A 267 6.46 -21.33 2.06
CA PRO A 267 5.47 -22.08 1.29
C PRO A 267 4.12 -22.21 2.01
N TYR A 268 4.04 -21.77 3.26
CA TYR A 268 2.86 -21.84 4.12
C TYR A 268 2.27 -20.46 4.45
N LEU A 269 2.75 -19.40 3.80
CA LEU A 269 2.23 -18.03 3.96
C LEU A 269 0.69 -17.98 3.85
N TRP A 270 0.11 -18.82 2.99
CA TRP A 270 -1.34 -18.88 2.77
C TRP A 270 -2.13 -19.31 4.00
N ILE A 271 -1.54 -20.08 4.94
CA ILE A 271 -2.25 -20.62 6.12
C ILE A 271 -2.65 -19.50 7.08
N ASN A 272 -1.78 -18.51 7.28
CA ASN A 272 -1.95 -17.47 8.29
C ASN A 272 -2.46 -16.12 7.72
N ARG A 273 -2.88 -16.09 6.44
CA ARG A 273 -3.41 -14.90 5.78
C ARG A 273 -4.92 -15.00 5.63
N GLY A 274 -5.65 -14.43 6.61
CA GLY A 274 -7.11 -14.45 6.64
C GLY A 274 -7.79 -13.92 5.38
N GLN A 275 -7.09 -13.09 4.59
CA GLN A 275 -7.59 -12.55 3.34
C GLN A 275 -7.98 -13.62 2.31
N PHE A 276 -7.25 -14.75 2.26
CA PHE A 276 -7.56 -15.85 1.34
C PHE A 276 -8.82 -16.65 1.72
N TYR A 277 -9.33 -16.44 2.94
CA TYR A 277 -10.50 -17.16 3.48
C TYR A 277 -11.76 -16.31 3.51
N LYS A 278 -11.70 -15.06 3.05
CA LYS A 278 -12.87 -14.19 2.93
C LYS A 278 -13.74 -14.65 1.76
N ILE A 279 -15.04 -14.70 1.97
CA ILE A 279 -16.01 -15.16 0.97
C ILE A 279 -16.81 -14.02 0.32
N ASP A 280 -16.70 -12.84 0.88
CA ASP A 280 -17.42 -11.61 0.50
C ASP A 280 -16.49 -10.52 -0.04
N ASP A 281 -15.18 -10.76 -0.01
CA ASP A 281 -14.15 -9.81 -0.40
C ASP A 281 -13.15 -10.51 -1.33
N TYR A 282 -13.34 -10.31 -2.63
CA TYR A 282 -12.66 -11.09 -3.66
C TYR A 282 -11.35 -10.43 -4.08
N PHE A 283 -10.30 -11.24 -4.24
CA PHE A 283 -8.97 -10.77 -4.65
C PHE A 283 -8.50 -9.56 -3.87
N TYR A 284 -8.50 -9.71 -2.55
CA TYR A 284 -8.22 -8.67 -1.56
C TYR A 284 -6.90 -7.94 -1.79
N ASN A 285 -5.93 -8.58 -2.47
CA ASN A 285 -4.54 -8.14 -2.49
C ASN A 285 -4.20 -7.13 -3.61
N TYR A 286 -4.82 -7.18 -4.79
CA TYR A 286 -4.47 -6.26 -5.88
C TYR A 286 -4.79 -4.77 -5.60
N PRO A 287 -5.83 -4.41 -4.82
CA PRO A 287 -6.07 -3.02 -4.46
C PRO A 287 -4.89 -2.33 -3.77
N TYR A 288 -4.06 -3.06 -3.04
CA TYR A 288 -2.84 -2.51 -2.44
C TYR A 288 -1.78 -2.17 -3.48
N ILE A 289 -1.60 -3.03 -4.50
CA ILE A 289 -0.70 -2.74 -5.61
C ILE A 289 -1.20 -1.50 -6.36
N PHE A 290 -2.50 -1.48 -6.66
CA PHE A 290 -3.18 -0.35 -7.29
C PHE A 290 -2.93 0.94 -6.51
N GLY A 291 -3.25 0.93 -5.21
CA GLY A 291 -3.08 2.09 -4.33
C GLY A 291 -1.65 2.59 -4.27
N THR A 292 -0.67 1.67 -4.18
CA THR A 292 0.74 2.05 -4.09
C THR A 292 1.24 2.67 -5.39
N VAL A 293 1.11 1.97 -6.52
CA VAL A 293 1.63 2.49 -7.81
C VAL A 293 0.90 3.78 -8.20
N CYS A 294 -0.40 3.85 -7.90
CA CYS A 294 -1.22 5.04 -8.10
C CYS A 294 -0.74 6.22 -7.25
N ALA A 295 -0.41 6.01 -5.96
CA ALA A 295 0.09 7.07 -5.09
C ALA A 295 1.38 7.69 -5.64
N TYR A 296 2.33 6.88 -6.12
CA TYR A 296 3.53 7.38 -6.78
C TYR A 296 3.23 8.11 -8.10
N GLY A 297 2.31 7.61 -8.92
CA GLY A 297 1.86 8.29 -10.14
C GLY A 297 1.20 9.63 -9.85
N LEU A 298 0.36 9.71 -8.82
CA LEU A 298 -0.27 10.95 -8.36
C LEU A 298 0.73 11.94 -7.76
N SER A 299 1.80 11.47 -7.08
CA SER A 299 2.88 12.35 -6.63
C SER A 299 3.59 13.02 -7.80
N GLU A 300 3.81 12.31 -8.92
CA GLU A 300 4.36 12.91 -10.14
C GLU A 300 3.41 13.99 -10.72
N ILE A 301 2.11 13.77 -10.65
CA ILE A 301 1.12 14.79 -11.07
C ILE A 301 1.16 15.99 -10.12
N ARG A 302 1.23 15.75 -8.80
CA ARG A 302 1.33 16.81 -7.78
C ARG A 302 2.54 17.70 -8.01
N HIS A 303 3.71 17.11 -8.28
CA HIS A 303 4.93 17.88 -8.54
C HIS A 303 4.83 18.77 -9.81
N ARG A 304 4.03 18.35 -10.81
CA ARG A 304 3.81 19.15 -12.03
C ARG A 304 2.78 20.27 -11.88
N MET A 305 1.82 20.11 -10.96
CA MET A 305 0.74 21.10 -10.76
C MET A 305 0.42 21.32 -9.25
N PRO A 306 1.41 21.74 -8.46
CA PRO A 306 1.29 21.76 -6.99
C PRO A 306 0.15 22.65 -6.47
N GLU A 307 -0.13 23.77 -7.13
CA GLU A 307 -1.14 24.73 -6.68
C GLU A 307 -2.59 24.26 -6.86
N VAL A 308 -2.85 23.48 -7.91
CA VAL A 308 -4.22 23.02 -8.23
C VAL A 308 -4.49 21.59 -7.79
N PHE A 309 -3.43 20.80 -7.59
CA PHE A 309 -3.53 19.40 -7.21
C PHE A 309 -4.37 19.17 -5.94
N PRO A 310 -4.19 19.92 -4.84
CA PRO A 310 -4.95 19.68 -3.61
C PRO A 310 -6.45 19.69 -3.83
N LYS A 311 -6.95 20.71 -4.55
CA LYS A 311 -8.37 20.82 -4.89
C LYS A 311 -8.85 19.67 -5.76
N ILE A 312 -8.10 19.37 -6.83
CA ILE A 312 -8.46 18.27 -7.76
C ILE A 312 -8.47 16.93 -7.03
N TYR A 313 -7.48 16.68 -6.15
CA TYR A 313 -7.38 15.45 -5.40
C TYR A 313 -8.52 15.28 -4.38
N SER A 314 -8.89 16.33 -3.66
CA SER A 314 -10.03 16.30 -2.74
C SER A 314 -11.34 16.03 -3.48
N GLU A 315 -11.57 16.68 -4.62
CA GLU A 315 -12.74 16.44 -5.47
C GLU A 315 -12.74 15.01 -6.05
N PHE A 316 -11.59 14.48 -6.46
CA PHE A 316 -11.43 13.09 -6.92
C PHE A 316 -11.84 12.10 -5.83
N LEU A 317 -11.32 12.24 -4.61
CA LEU A 317 -11.67 11.38 -3.49
C LEU A 317 -13.15 11.51 -3.11
N GLN A 318 -13.69 12.72 -3.09
CA GLN A 318 -15.09 12.95 -2.75
C GLN A 318 -16.06 12.25 -3.73
N ASN A 319 -15.66 12.13 -5.00
CA ASN A 319 -16.49 11.51 -6.02
C ASN A 319 -16.29 9.99 -6.19
N SER A 320 -15.49 9.34 -5.36
CA SER A 320 -15.11 7.93 -5.50
C SER A 320 -16.27 6.91 -5.44
N GLY A 321 -17.40 7.27 -4.85
CA GLY A 321 -18.61 6.45 -4.83
C GLY A 321 -19.61 6.74 -5.97
N ARG A 322 -19.33 7.71 -6.84
CA ARG A 322 -20.30 8.28 -7.79
C ARG A 322 -20.03 7.88 -9.24
N MET A 323 -18.86 7.40 -9.56
CA MET A 323 -18.48 6.97 -10.91
C MET A 323 -17.39 5.89 -10.85
N SER A 324 -17.09 5.26 -12.00
CA SER A 324 -16.01 4.28 -12.08
C SER A 324 -14.65 4.93 -11.78
N VAL A 325 -13.69 4.11 -11.34
CA VAL A 325 -12.32 4.57 -11.09
C VAL A 325 -11.69 5.11 -12.39
N ASP A 326 -11.95 4.44 -13.51
CA ASP A 326 -11.48 4.86 -14.83
C ASP A 326 -12.00 6.27 -15.19
N ASP A 327 -13.29 6.53 -14.99
CA ASP A 327 -13.90 7.82 -15.26
C ASP A 327 -13.39 8.92 -14.32
N LEU A 328 -13.11 8.56 -13.05
CA LEU A 328 -12.51 9.49 -12.09
C LEU A 328 -11.15 9.98 -12.57
N PHE A 329 -10.26 9.07 -13.00
CA PHE A 329 -8.94 9.44 -13.51
C PHE A 329 -9.03 10.30 -14.78
N LYS A 330 -9.90 9.92 -15.72
CA LYS A 330 -10.14 10.71 -16.94
C LYS A 330 -10.69 12.11 -16.63
N LYS A 331 -11.64 12.20 -15.69
CA LYS A 331 -12.29 13.47 -15.34
C LYS A 331 -11.34 14.43 -14.63
N PHE A 332 -10.68 13.97 -13.56
CA PHE A 332 -9.93 14.84 -12.65
C PHE A 332 -8.46 15.03 -13.07
N PHE A 333 -7.80 13.98 -13.53
CA PHE A 333 -6.38 14.05 -13.87
C PHE A 333 -6.08 14.02 -15.37
N LYS A 334 -7.11 13.80 -16.23
CA LYS A 334 -6.96 13.63 -17.68
C LYS A 334 -6.05 12.44 -18.02
N VAL A 335 -6.11 11.40 -17.21
CA VAL A 335 -5.31 10.18 -17.32
C VAL A 335 -6.22 9.02 -17.73
N ASP A 336 -5.77 8.21 -18.68
CA ASP A 336 -6.37 6.93 -19.01
C ASP A 336 -5.58 5.80 -18.34
N ILE A 337 -6.13 5.25 -17.26
CA ILE A 337 -5.47 4.18 -16.48
C ILE A 337 -5.53 2.81 -17.15
N THR A 338 -6.24 2.66 -18.27
CA THR A 338 -6.18 1.46 -19.10
C THR A 338 -4.92 1.41 -19.96
N GLN A 339 -4.15 2.50 -20.01
CA GLN A 339 -2.89 2.62 -20.73
C GLN A 339 -1.69 2.55 -19.77
N PRO A 340 -0.52 2.09 -20.23
CA PRO A 340 0.64 1.83 -19.36
C PRO A 340 1.31 3.10 -18.80
N GLU A 341 1.18 4.25 -19.46
CA GLU A 341 1.99 5.45 -19.21
C GLU A 341 1.87 5.96 -17.76
N PHE A 342 0.67 5.94 -17.19
CA PHE A 342 0.45 6.37 -15.81
C PHE A 342 1.13 5.42 -14.82
N TRP A 343 0.99 4.12 -15.02
CA TRP A 343 1.60 3.10 -14.17
C TRP A 343 3.11 3.11 -14.25
N GLU A 344 3.66 3.26 -15.46
CA GLU A 344 5.12 3.41 -15.67
C GLU A 344 5.67 4.66 -15.00
N SER A 345 4.92 5.77 -15.00
CA SER A 345 5.31 6.98 -14.28
C SER A 345 5.48 6.74 -12.78
N GLY A 346 4.53 6.02 -12.15
CA GLY A 346 4.62 5.63 -10.75
C GLY A 346 5.80 4.70 -10.47
N LEU A 347 6.02 3.71 -11.34
CA LEU A 347 7.14 2.77 -11.21
C LEU A 347 8.51 3.47 -11.37
N LYS A 348 8.64 4.42 -12.28
CA LYS A 348 9.85 5.26 -12.41
C LYS A 348 10.09 6.13 -11.18
N ALA A 349 9.01 6.60 -10.51
CA ALA A 349 9.16 7.31 -9.24
C ALA A 349 9.72 6.39 -8.14
N MET A 350 9.24 5.14 -8.05
CA MET A 350 9.80 4.14 -7.12
C MET A 350 11.28 3.84 -7.42
N GLU A 351 11.65 3.71 -8.70
CA GLU A 351 13.04 3.48 -9.11
C GLU A 351 13.97 4.59 -8.60
N ARG A 352 13.54 5.86 -8.72
CA ARG A 352 14.32 6.99 -8.19
C ARG A 352 14.49 6.91 -6.66
N LYS A 353 13.48 6.46 -5.92
CA LYS A 353 13.59 6.30 -4.46
C LYS A 353 14.59 5.21 -4.07
N ILE A 354 14.59 4.10 -4.81
CA ILE A 354 15.60 3.03 -4.63
C ILE A 354 17.02 3.58 -4.87
N ALA A 355 17.23 4.33 -5.95
CA ALA A 355 18.52 4.93 -6.25
C ALA A 355 18.99 5.97 -5.20
N VAL A 356 18.04 6.73 -4.64
CA VAL A 356 18.33 7.65 -3.52
C VAL A 356 18.78 6.86 -2.29
N PHE A 357 18.09 5.78 -1.93
CA PHE A 357 18.49 4.92 -0.82
C PHE A 357 19.90 4.36 -1.03
N GLU A 358 20.21 3.80 -2.19
CA GLU A 358 21.54 3.25 -2.52
C GLU A 358 22.64 4.29 -2.34
N THR A 359 22.37 5.53 -2.76
CA THR A 359 23.32 6.65 -2.63
C THR A 359 23.55 7.03 -1.16
N GLU A 360 22.49 7.19 -0.38
CA GLU A 360 22.58 7.58 1.03
C GLU A 360 23.18 6.46 1.90
N ALA A 361 22.82 5.20 1.62
CA ALA A 361 23.36 4.03 2.29
C ALA A 361 24.88 3.91 2.10
N ARG A 362 25.37 4.15 0.88
CA ARG A 362 26.82 4.17 0.57
C ARG A 362 27.53 5.26 1.38
N LYS A 363 27.04 6.49 1.35
CA LYS A 363 27.61 7.62 2.11
C LYS A 363 27.67 7.34 3.62
N TYR A 364 26.65 6.67 4.16
CA TYR A 364 26.60 6.31 5.56
C TYR A 364 27.64 5.26 5.91
N SER A 365 27.77 4.23 5.07
CA SER A 365 28.75 3.16 5.26
C SER A 365 30.19 3.68 5.19
N GLU A 366 30.52 4.57 4.24
CA GLU A 366 31.83 5.17 4.10
C GLU A 366 32.25 6.00 5.34
N LYS A 367 31.31 6.76 5.92
CA LYS A 367 31.55 7.52 7.16
C LYS A 367 31.65 6.64 8.42
N SER A 368 31.22 5.40 8.32
CA SER A 368 31.17 4.45 9.45
C SER A 368 32.43 3.61 9.59
N VAL A 369 33.31 3.62 8.58
CA VAL A 369 34.65 3.03 8.66
C VAL A 369 35.54 4.00 9.45
N PRO A 370 36.07 3.64 10.62
CA PRO A 370 37.04 4.49 11.32
C PRO A 370 38.23 4.73 10.39
N GLU A 371 38.71 5.98 10.26
CA GLU A 371 40.01 6.27 9.74
C GLU A 371 41.08 5.65 10.67
N ASN A 372 41.30 4.35 10.53
CA ASN A 372 42.46 3.67 11.09
C ASN A 372 43.60 3.76 10.06
N SER A 373 44.35 4.81 10.14
CA SER A 373 45.73 4.84 9.73
C SER A 373 46.63 4.57 10.92
#